data_8932191ad9a56c5d30d1f9716e077c08
#
_entry.id   8932191ad9a56c5d30d1f9716e077c08
#
_cell.length_a   1.000
_cell.length_b   1.000
_cell.length_c   1.000
_cell.angle_alpha   90.00
_cell.angle_beta   90.00
_cell.angle_gamma   90.00
#
_symmetry.space_group_name_H-M   'P 1'
#
loop_
_entity.id
_entity.type
_entity.pdbx_description
1 polymer ?
#
loop_
_entity_poly.entity_id
_entity_poly.type
_entity_poly.pdbx_seq_one_letter_code
_entity_poly.pdbx_strand_id
1 'polypeptide(L)'
;MKLLTSIVLFLVLSDIHAATLEDIYRAARDNDPVLGAADANREARKEAVPQARAALLPTVSASGQRSRSRRDLGPRLDTNPTSPTYGQVSEMPSQNFSDHGWSAQLRQPVVNVSSWINWRTAKASVVQAEWDYISTEQNLYIRVADAYLNVLRAHDRLEASIAEEEAIQRQLE
;
A
#
# COMPACT_ATOMS: atom_id res chain seq x y z
N MET A 1 12.26 30.62 -56.58
CA MET A 1 11.82 29.48 -55.74
C MET A 1 12.97 28.77 -54.98
N LYS A 2 14.22 29.14 -55.10
CA LYS A 2 15.39 28.52 -54.42
C LYS A 2 15.87 29.28 -53.18
N LEU A 3 15.40 30.50 -52.95
CA LEU A 3 15.78 31.33 -51.77
C LEU A 3 14.87 31.14 -50.56
N LEU A 4 13.67 30.62 -50.72
CA LEU A 4 12.72 30.36 -49.62
C LEU A 4 12.99 29.03 -48.89
N THR A 5 13.68 28.08 -49.56
CA THR A 5 13.99 26.76 -48.94
C THR A 5 15.21 26.84 -48.03
N SER A 6 16.06 27.86 -48.15
CA SER A 6 17.26 28.02 -47.31
C SER A 6 16.99 28.69 -45.97
N ILE A 7 15.87 29.43 -45.84
CA ILE A 7 15.50 30.14 -44.59
C ILE A 7 14.77 29.21 -43.64
N VAL A 8 14.08 28.18 -44.15
CA VAL A 8 13.37 27.21 -43.29
C VAL A 8 14.32 26.21 -42.61
N LEU A 9 15.51 25.97 -43.15
CA LEU A 9 16.51 25.05 -42.58
C LEU A 9 17.30 25.67 -41.41
N PHE A 10 17.25 27.00 -41.24
CA PHE A 10 17.98 27.69 -40.16
C PHE A 10 17.18 27.91 -38.89
N LEU A 11 15.91 27.54 -38.86
CA LEU A 11 14.98 27.78 -37.72
C LEU A 11 14.73 26.53 -36.84
N VAL A 12 15.48 25.43 -37.04
CA VAL A 12 15.46 24.22 -36.22
C VAL A 12 16.78 24.03 -35.45
N LEU A 13 17.44 25.12 -35.08
CA LEU A 13 18.38 25.09 -33.97
C LEU A 13 17.55 25.19 -32.69
N SER A 14 16.88 24.09 -32.37
CA SER A 14 16.29 23.86 -31.05
C SER A 14 17.41 24.08 -30.03
N ASP A 15 17.19 25.00 -29.12
CA ASP A 15 18.02 25.21 -27.93
C ASP A 15 18.33 23.85 -27.30
N ILE A 16 19.55 23.33 -27.55
CA ILE A 16 20.10 22.24 -26.74
C ILE A 16 20.46 22.90 -25.40
N HIS A 17 19.46 23.13 -24.59
CA HIS A 17 19.70 23.46 -23.20
C HIS A 17 20.32 22.21 -22.57
N ALA A 18 21.57 22.32 -22.17
CA ALA A 18 22.17 21.32 -21.30
C ALA A 18 21.25 21.20 -20.08
N ALA A 19 20.68 20.04 -19.87
CA ALA A 19 19.78 19.80 -18.74
C ALA A 19 20.49 20.17 -17.44
N THR A 20 19.93 21.11 -16.70
CA THR A 20 20.53 21.53 -15.44
C THR A 20 20.29 20.44 -14.38
N LEU A 21 21.10 20.42 -13.32
CA LEU A 21 20.89 19.52 -12.18
C LEU A 21 19.47 19.64 -11.64
N GLU A 22 18.89 20.84 -11.64
CA GLU A 22 17.53 21.11 -11.20
C GLU A 22 16.49 20.43 -12.09
N ASP A 23 16.66 20.47 -13.41
CA ASP A 23 15.74 19.83 -14.35
C ASP A 23 15.76 18.31 -14.20
N ILE A 24 16.96 17.74 -14.02
CA ILE A 24 17.13 16.30 -13.79
C ILE A 24 16.52 15.90 -12.45
N TYR A 25 16.70 16.69 -11.41
CA TYR A 25 16.09 16.43 -10.10
C TYR A 25 14.56 16.46 -10.18
N ARG A 26 13.95 17.42 -10.86
CA ARG A 26 12.50 17.49 -11.06
C ARG A 26 11.98 16.25 -11.79
N ALA A 27 12.64 15.87 -12.89
CA ALA A 27 12.28 14.68 -13.64
C ALA A 27 12.42 13.39 -12.78
N ALA A 28 13.48 13.31 -11.99
CA ALA A 28 13.68 12.18 -11.07
C ALA A 28 12.64 12.14 -9.98
N ARG A 29 12.27 13.27 -9.37
CA ARG A 29 11.26 13.38 -8.33
C ARG A 29 9.89 12.83 -8.77
N ASP A 30 9.51 13.11 -10.01
CA ASP A 30 8.23 12.67 -10.56
C ASP A 30 8.22 11.18 -10.94
N ASN A 31 9.39 10.55 -11.10
CA ASN A 31 9.51 9.19 -11.61
C ASN A 31 10.27 8.23 -10.69
N ASP A 32 10.78 8.67 -9.53
CA ASP A 32 11.55 7.80 -8.62
C ASP A 32 10.63 6.82 -7.87
N PRO A 33 10.78 5.49 -8.07
CA PRO A 33 9.92 4.51 -7.42
C PRO A 33 10.12 4.42 -5.90
N VAL A 34 11.31 4.82 -5.40
CA VAL A 34 11.61 4.80 -3.95
C VAL A 34 10.87 5.95 -3.26
N LEU A 35 10.88 7.13 -3.89
CA LEU A 35 10.10 8.27 -3.39
C LEU A 35 8.60 8.00 -3.48
N GLY A 36 8.12 7.39 -4.56
CA GLY A 36 6.72 6.97 -4.71
C GLY A 36 6.29 5.96 -3.65
N ALA A 37 7.16 5.00 -3.31
CA ALA A 37 6.88 4.04 -2.24
C ALA A 37 6.85 4.71 -0.85
N ALA A 38 7.73 5.69 -0.61
CA ALA A 38 7.74 6.46 0.63
C ALA A 38 6.47 7.32 0.77
N ASP A 39 5.99 7.91 -0.32
CA ASP A 39 4.74 8.67 -0.35
C ASP A 39 3.53 7.77 -0.05
N ALA A 40 3.44 6.62 -0.73
CA ALA A 40 2.38 5.64 -0.46
C ALA A 40 2.39 5.14 1.00
N ASN A 41 3.58 4.92 1.59
CA ASN A 41 3.69 4.56 3.00
C ASN A 41 3.23 5.71 3.92
N ARG A 42 3.59 6.96 3.61
CA ARG A 42 3.11 8.14 4.33
C ARG A 42 1.58 8.22 4.31
N GLU A 43 0.95 8.06 3.15
CA GLU A 43 -0.51 8.07 3.02
C GLU A 43 -1.15 6.91 3.79
N ALA A 44 -0.58 5.70 3.72
CA ALA A 44 -1.06 4.56 4.49
C ALA A 44 -0.98 4.81 6.01
N ARG A 45 0.06 5.49 6.50
CA ARG A 45 0.19 5.86 7.92
C ARG A 45 -0.82 6.91 8.35
N LYS A 46 -1.24 7.83 7.47
CA LYS A 46 -2.30 8.80 7.76
C LYS A 46 -3.62 8.13 8.10
N GLU A 47 -3.92 7.00 7.45
CA GLU A 47 -5.12 6.20 7.71
C GLU A 47 -5.14 5.54 9.10
N ALA A 48 -4.01 5.41 9.77
CA ALA A 48 -3.96 4.90 11.14
C ALA A 48 -4.69 5.82 12.14
N VAL A 49 -4.79 7.11 11.88
CA VAL A 49 -5.47 8.08 12.76
C VAL A 49 -6.98 7.88 12.76
N PRO A 50 -7.70 7.84 11.61
CA PRO A 50 -9.13 7.55 11.59
C PRO A 50 -9.44 6.15 12.11
N GLN A 51 -8.60 5.14 11.85
CA GLN A 51 -8.77 3.79 12.39
C GLN A 51 -8.67 3.78 13.92
N ALA A 52 -7.66 4.44 14.49
CA ALA A 52 -7.53 4.54 15.95
C ALA A 52 -8.68 5.34 16.56
N ARG A 53 -9.20 6.36 15.86
CA ARG A 53 -10.38 7.12 16.28
C ARG A 53 -11.65 6.28 16.26
N ALA A 54 -11.79 5.34 15.33
CA ALA A 54 -12.94 4.45 15.24
C ALA A 54 -13.14 3.63 16.50
N ALA A 55 -12.06 3.27 17.22
CA ALA A 55 -12.12 2.57 18.50
C ALA A 55 -12.75 3.39 19.65
N LEU A 56 -12.94 4.68 19.47
CA LEU A 56 -13.62 5.60 20.40
C LEU A 56 -15.09 5.82 20.03
N LEU A 57 -15.53 5.34 18.87
CA LEU A 57 -16.90 5.52 18.37
C LEU A 57 -17.78 4.31 18.72
N PRO A 58 -19.12 4.49 18.66
CA PRO A 58 -20.04 3.35 18.78
C PRO A 58 -19.81 2.33 17.68
N THR A 59 -19.79 1.06 18.06
CA THR A 59 -19.71 -0.07 17.12
C THR A 59 -21.07 -0.74 17.06
N VAL A 60 -21.59 -0.91 15.85
CA VAL A 60 -22.82 -1.67 15.59
C VAL A 60 -22.41 -2.96 14.90
N SER A 61 -22.83 -4.08 15.45
CA SER A 61 -22.67 -5.40 14.83
C SER A 61 -24.02 -6.08 14.67
N ALA A 62 -24.22 -6.73 13.54
CA ALA A 62 -25.39 -7.55 13.27
C ALA A 62 -24.92 -8.94 12.82
N SER A 63 -25.58 -9.97 13.34
CA SER A 63 -25.31 -11.35 12.95
C SER A 63 -26.61 -12.11 12.73
N GLY A 64 -26.61 -12.99 11.73
CA GLY A 64 -27.69 -13.91 11.46
C GLY A 64 -27.16 -15.33 11.35
N GLN A 65 -27.88 -16.28 11.95
CA GLN A 65 -27.54 -17.69 11.85
C GLN A 65 -28.75 -18.51 11.43
N ARG A 66 -28.49 -19.54 10.67
CA ARG A 66 -29.46 -20.60 10.36
C ARG A 66 -28.78 -21.93 10.55
N SER A 67 -29.37 -22.76 11.40
CA SER A 67 -28.90 -24.12 11.60
C SER A 67 -30.02 -25.15 11.26
N ARG A 68 -29.59 -26.30 10.75
CA ARG A 68 -30.43 -27.47 10.61
C ARG A 68 -29.77 -28.60 11.35
N SER A 69 -30.51 -29.19 12.25
CA SER A 69 -30.07 -30.31 13.07
C SER A 69 -31.03 -31.47 12.88
N ARG A 70 -30.51 -32.66 12.67
CA ARG A 70 -31.28 -33.92 12.68
C ARG A 70 -30.90 -34.66 13.95
N ARG A 71 -31.91 -35.01 14.73
CA ARG A 71 -31.75 -35.82 15.91
C ARG A 71 -32.38 -37.19 15.66
N ASP A 72 -31.55 -38.22 15.60
CA ASP A 72 -32.02 -39.62 15.58
C ASP A 72 -32.14 -40.08 17.03
N LEU A 73 -33.37 -40.33 17.46
CA LEU A 73 -33.65 -40.68 18.86
C LEU A 73 -33.33 -42.13 19.18
N GLY A 74 -33.05 -42.93 18.18
CA GLY A 74 -32.79 -44.36 18.33
C GLY A 74 -33.99 -45.16 18.80
N PRO A 75 -33.87 -46.49 18.84
CA PRO A 75 -34.93 -47.35 19.33
C PRO A 75 -35.14 -47.14 20.84
N ARG A 76 -36.41 -47.05 21.28
CA ARG A 76 -36.78 -46.91 22.68
C ARG A 76 -37.56 -48.14 23.14
N LEU A 77 -37.10 -48.75 24.22
CA LEU A 77 -37.89 -49.82 24.92
C LEU A 77 -39.02 -49.19 25.68
N ASP A 78 -40.25 -49.70 25.50
CA ASP A 78 -41.37 -49.31 26.30
C ASP A 78 -41.29 -49.99 27.70
N THR A 79 -41.01 -49.22 28.71
CA THR A 79 -40.85 -49.64 30.10
C THR A 79 -42.11 -49.37 30.96
N ASN A 80 -43.18 -48.88 30.35
CA ASN A 80 -44.43 -48.63 31.09
C ASN A 80 -45.26 -49.97 31.29
N PRO A 81 -45.34 -50.49 32.49
CA PRO A 81 -46.06 -51.80 32.77
C PRO A 81 -47.51 -51.81 32.37
N THR A 82 -48.15 -50.62 32.25
CA THR A 82 -49.57 -50.49 31.90
C THR A 82 -49.82 -50.28 30.43
N SER A 83 -48.76 -50.19 29.63
CA SER A 83 -48.84 -50.03 28.20
C SER A 83 -49.08 -51.35 27.49
N PRO A 84 -49.96 -51.40 26.47
CA PRO A 84 -50.11 -52.58 25.63
C PRO A 84 -48.86 -53.01 24.87
N THR A 85 -47.88 -52.13 24.79
CA THR A 85 -46.57 -52.33 24.09
C THR A 85 -45.43 -52.54 25.08
N TYR A 86 -45.70 -52.84 26.35
CA TYR A 86 -44.69 -53.11 27.37
C TYR A 86 -43.66 -54.16 26.92
N GLY A 87 -42.38 -53.80 27.03
CA GLY A 87 -41.28 -54.67 26.62
C GLY A 87 -40.97 -54.67 25.09
N GLN A 88 -41.73 -53.92 24.30
CA GLN A 88 -41.45 -53.79 22.87
C GLN A 88 -40.52 -52.65 22.61
N VAL A 89 -39.60 -52.82 21.59
CA VAL A 89 -38.74 -51.77 21.11
C VAL A 89 -39.45 -51.03 19.98
N SER A 90 -39.69 -49.76 20.18
CA SER A 90 -40.28 -48.85 19.16
C SER A 90 -39.22 -48.03 18.56
N GLU A 91 -39.14 -48.01 17.22
CA GLU A 91 -38.29 -47.06 16.50
C GLU A 91 -38.91 -45.67 16.56
N MET A 92 -38.13 -44.71 17.05
CA MET A 92 -38.57 -43.33 17.04
C MET A 92 -38.15 -42.67 15.73
N PRO A 93 -39.04 -41.96 15.05
CA PRO A 93 -38.68 -41.25 13.83
C PRO A 93 -37.66 -40.14 14.11
N SER A 94 -36.72 -39.99 13.21
CA SER A 94 -35.77 -38.88 13.27
C SER A 94 -36.48 -37.52 13.22
N GLN A 95 -36.07 -36.62 14.09
CA GLN A 95 -36.61 -35.26 14.16
C GLN A 95 -35.66 -34.27 13.50
N ASN A 96 -36.18 -33.52 12.55
CA ASN A 96 -35.45 -32.42 11.92
C ASN A 96 -35.84 -31.11 12.59
N PHE A 97 -34.83 -30.42 13.10
CA PHE A 97 -34.98 -29.09 13.68
C PHE A 97 -34.38 -28.06 12.71
N SER A 98 -35.09 -27.00 12.48
CA SER A 98 -34.58 -25.82 11.76
C SER A 98 -34.66 -24.64 12.72
N ASP A 99 -33.51 -24.10 13.01
CA ASP A 99 -33.36 -22.94 13.88
C ASP A 99 -32.84 -21.76 13.09
N HIS A 100 -33.34 -20.59 13.35
CA HIS A 100 -32.88 -19.34 12.74
C HIS A 100 -32.97 -18.23 13.78
N GLY A 101 -31.95 -17.41 13.77
CA GLY A 101 -31.88 -16.28 14.68
C GLY A 101 -31.12 -15.10 14.05
N TRP A 102 -31.43 -13.93 14.50
CA TRP A 102 -30.67 -12.74 14.21
C TRP A 102 -30.44 -11.97 15.52
N SER A 103 -29.32 -11.24 15.57
CA SER A 103 -29.01 -10.34 16.68
C SER A 103 -28.38 -9.07 16.16
N ALA A 104 -28.68 -7.96 16.80
CA ALA A 104 -28.01 -6.69 16.59
C ALA A 104 -27.49 -6.18 17.93
N GLN A 105 -26.26 -5.72 17.96
CA GLN A 105 -25.61 -5.22 19.16
C GLN A 105 -24.98 -3.87 18.88
N LEU A 106 -25.25 -2.90 19.76
CA LEU A 106 -24.55 -1.61 19.82
C LEU A 106 -23.63 -1.61 21.04
N ARG A 107 -22.36 -1.32 20.83
CA ARG A 107 -21.39 -1.16 21.92
C ARG A 107 -20.74 0.22 21.81
N GLN A 108 -20.83 1.01 22.89
CA GLN A 108 -20.20 2.31 23.02
C GLN A 108 -19.23 2.30 24.22
N PRO A 109 -17.91 2.42 24.00
CA PRO A 109 -16.99 2.66 25.12
C PRO A 109 -17.20 4.08 25.65
N VAL A 110 -17.56 4.21 26.92
CA VAL A 110 -17.75 5.52 27.55
C VAL A 110 -16.43 6.11 28.01
N VAL A 111 -15.55 5.29 28.59
CA VAL A 111 -14.20 5.65 28.98
C VAL A 111 -13.26 4.53 28.55
N ASN A 112 -12.32 4.84 27.66
CA ASN A 112 -11.31 3.91 27.21
C ASN A 112 -9.96 4.64 27.04
N VAL A 113 -9.20 4.67 28.13
CA VAL A 113 -7.89 5.34 28.18
C VAL A 113 -6.90 4.73 27.20
N SER A 114 -6.94 3.40 27.03
CA SER A 114 -6.06 2.70 26.07
C SER A 114 -6.32 3.15 24.63
N SER A 115 -7.58 3.20 24.20
CA SER A 115 -7.94 3.67 22.86
C SER A 115 -7.57 5.15 22.66
N TRP A 116 -7.66 5.97 23.68
CA TRP A 116 -7.25 7.36 23.61
C TRP A 116 -5.72 7.50 23.46
N ILE A 117 -4.94 6.70 24.19
CA ILE A 117 -3.48 6.64 24.05
C ILE A 117 -3.12 6.16 22.65
N ASN A 118 -3.76 5.09 22.16
CA ASN A 118 -3.54 4.57 20.80
C ASN A 118 -3.81 5.62 19.72
N TRP A 119 -4.86 6.40 19.86
CA TRP A 119 -5.14 7.51 18.95
C TRP A 119 -4.04 8.59 18.97
N ARG A 120 -3.50 8.93 20.17
CA ARG A 120 -2.36 9.85 20.26
C ARG A 120 -1.10 9.27 19.64
N THR A 121 -0.83 7.98 19.86
CA THR A 121 0.30 7.27 19.25
C THR A 121 0.18 7.24 17.72
N ALA A 122 -1.02 7.00 17.19
CA ALA A 122 -1.27 7.05 15.75
C ALA A 122 -0.91 8.41 15.15
N LYS A 123 -1.27 9.51 15.84
CA LYS A 123 -0.86 10.87 15.40
C LYS A 123 0.66 11.05 15.38
N ALA A 124 1.37 10.56 16.39
CA ALA A 124 2.83 10.61 16.42
C ALA A 124 3.46 9.78 15.29
N SER A 125 2.87 8.62 14.98
CA SER A 125 3.31 7.78 13.86
C SER A 125 3.12 8.45 12.49
N VAL A 126 2.08 9.29 12.33
CA VAL A 126 1.91 10.10 11.10
C VAL A 126 3.03 11.13 10.97
N VAL A 127 3.36 11.81 12.06
CA VAL A 127 4.46 12.80 12.07
C VAL A 127 5.79 12.11 11.74
N GLN A 128 6.03 10.92 12.29
CA GLN A 128 7.21 10.12 11.94
C GLN A 128 7.25 9.81 10.44
N ALA A 129 6.16 9.32 9.87
CA ALA A 129 6.10 8.99 8.44
C ALA A 129 6.32 10.22 7.52
N GLU A 130 5.93 11.41 7.96
CA GLU A 130 6.22 12.66 7.25
C GLU A 130 7.72 12.95 7.22
N TRP A 131 8.42 12.77 8.35
CA TRP A 131 9.86 12.94 8.41
C TRP A 131 10.62 11.87 7.63
N ASP A 132 10.12 10.64 7.61
CA ASP A 132 10.68 9.55 6.81
C ASP A 132 10.58 9.85 5.31
N TYR A 133 9.45 10.42 4.87
CA TYR A 133 9.27 10.89 3.49
C TYR A 133 10.27 12.01 3.15
N ILE A 134 10.38 13.04 3.99
CA ILE A 134 11.33 14.16 3.78
C ILE A 134 12.78 13.63 3.70
N SER A 135 13.15 12.70 4.57
CA SER A 135 14.47 12.05 4.53
C SER A 135 14.71 11.31 3.20
N THR A 136 13.70 10.63 2.68
CA THR A 136 13.77 9.93 1.39
C THR A 136 13.92 10.91 0.24
N GLU A 137 13.22 12.04 0.27
CA GLU A 137 13.34 13.12 -0.72
C GLU A 137 14.76 13.74 -0.71
N GLN A 138 15.33 13.97 0.47
CA GLN A 138 16.72 14.44 0.59
C GLN A 138 17.72 13.43 0.04
N ASN A 139 17.51 12.14 0.30
CA ASN A 139 18.36 11.08 -0.26
C ASN A 139 18.24 11.00 -1.79
N LEU A 140 17.08 11.27 -2.35
CA LEU A 140 16.91 11.37 -3.81
C LEU A 140 17.78 12.50 -4.37
N TYR A 141 17.79 13.66 -3.73
CA TYR A 141 18.62 14.78 -4.16
C TYR A 141 20.09 14.40 -4.23
N ILE A 142 20.60 13.71 -3.19
CA ILE A 142 22.00 13.25 -3.15
C ILE A 142 22.27 12.25 -4.28
N ARG A 143 21.39 11.26 -4.50
CA ARG A 143 21.54 10.26 -5.57
C ARG A 143 21.58 10.91 -6.96
N VAL A 144 20.73 11.90 -7.20
CA VAL A 144 20.69 12.63 -8.47
C VAL A 144 21.96 13.45 -8.67
N ALA A 145 22.42 14.15 -7.63
CA ALA A 145 23.65 14.93 -7.69
C ALA A 145 24.87 14.05 -7.96
N ASP A 146 24.98 12.92 -7.29
CA ASP A 146 26.07 11.95 -7.51
C ASP A 146 26.03 11.38 -8.94
N ALA A 147 24.85 11.01 -9.44
CA ALA A 147 24.70 10.51 -10.81
C ALA A 147 25.09 11.56 -11.84
N TYR A 148 24.65 12.81 -11.66
CA TYR A 148 24.99 13.94 -12.53
C TYR A 148 26.50 14.19 -12.58
N LEU A 149 27.14 14.26 -11.41
CA LEU A 149 28.58 14.46 -11.32
C LEU A 149 29.38 13.30 -11.92
N ASN A 150 28.88 12.07 -11.80
CA ASN A 150 29.53 10.91 -12.43
C ASN A 150 29.46 10.97 -13.96
N VAL A 151 28.36 11.41 -14.54
CA VAL A 151 28.25 11.65 -15.99
C VAL A 151 29.22 12.73 -16.44
N LEU A 152 29.29 13.83 -15.69
CA LEU A 152 30.21 14.95 -16.01
C LEU A 152 31.67 14.47 -15.99
N ARG A 153 32.08 13.73 -14.95
CA ARG A 153 33.44 13.15 -14.86
C ARG A 153 33.72 12.16 -15.99
N ALA A 154 32.73 11.40 -16.43
CA ALA A 154 32.92 10.49 -17.57
C ALA A 154 33.10 11.24 -18.87
N HIS A 155 32.39 12.35 -19.07
CA HIS A 155 32.52 13.23 -20.19
C HIS A 155 33.93 13.87 -20.23
N ASP A 156 34.39 14.45 -19.12
CA ASP A 156 35.72 15.05 -19.02
C ASP A 156 36.84 14.04 -19.30
N ARG A 157 36.70 12.80 -18.83
CA ARG A 157 37.64 11.72 -19.12
C ARG A 157 37.66 11.37 -20.59
N LEU A 158 36.52 11.35 -21.26
CA LEU A 158 36.43 11.07 -22.69
C LEU A 158 37.12 12.18 -23.49
N GLU A 159 36.88 13.46 -23.18
CA GLU A 159 37.53 14.59 -23.82
C GLU A 159 39.07 14.53 -23.64
N ALA A 160 39.53 14.25 -22.42
CA ALA A 160 40.96 14.10 -22.15
C ALA A 160 41.58 12.94 -22.96
N SER A 161 40.91 11.80 -23.09
CA SER A 161 41.39 10.67 -23.87
C SER A 161 41.44 10.95 -25.37
N ILE A 162 40.46 11.69 -25.90
CA ILE A 162 40.45 12.13 -27.31
C ILE A 162 41.64 13.09 -27.58
N ALA A 163 41.83 14.05 -26.66
CA ALA A 163 42.96 15.00 -26.80
C ALA A 163 44.33 14.29 -26.72
N GLU A 164 44.46 13.26 -25.87
CA GLU A 164 45.68 12.44 -25.78
C GLU A 164 45.91 11.64 -27.09
N GLU A 165 44.87 11.01 -27.62
CA GLU A 165 44.94 10.30 -28.90
C GLU A 165 45.39 11.21 -30.02
N GLU A 166 44.78 12.39 -30.17
CA GLU A 166 45.18 13.39 -31.16
C GLU A 166 46.62 13.89 -30.99
N ALA A 167 47.08 14.01 -29.74
CA ALA A 167 48.46 14.43 -29.47
C ALA A 167 49.47 13.33 -29.90
N ILE A 168 49.17 12.07 -29.63
CA ILE A 168 50.00 10.93 -30.02
C ILE A 168 50.02 10.79 -31.54
N GLN A 169 48.89 10.92 -32.23
CA GLN A 169 48.81 10.85 -33.68
C GLN A 169 49.70 11.94 -34.33
N ARG A 170 49.67 13.17 -33.81
CA ARG A 170 50.53 14.28 -34.29
C ARG A 170 52.01 14.05 -34.03
N GLN A 171 52.39 13.20 -33.08
CA GLN A 171 53.81 12.86 -32.85
C GLN A 171 54.32 11.75 -33.77
N LEU A 172 53.40 10.97 -34.37
CA LEU A 172 53.74 9.86 -35.27
C LEU A 172 53.83 10.30 -36.75
N GLU A 173 53.32 11.47 -37.09
CA GLU A 173 53.49 12.11 -38.41
C GLU A 173 54.77 12.94 -38.48
#